data_8214866dfaceacc5e9d68642ba3cecec
#
_entry.id   8214866dfaceacc5e9d68642ba3cecec
#
_cell.length_a   1.000
_cell.length_b   1.000
_cell.length_c   1.000
_cell.angle_alpha   90.00
_cell.angle_beta   90.00
_cell.angle_gamma   90.00
#
_symmetry.space_group_name_H-M   'P 1'
#
loop_
_entity.id
_entity.type
_entity.pdbx_description
1 polymer ?
#
loop_
_entity_poly.entity_id
_entity_poly.type
_entity_poly.pdbx_seq_one_letter_code
_entity_poly.pdbx_strand_id
1 'polypeptide(L)'
;MNLTFNIISAFLIFALSIQVDSNQAEKNSVAVAKLTFETDTIDYGTIEQNADGKRVFKFTNDGDAPLVITNVRPSCGCTVANYTKEPIQPGESGQIEVGYDTKRLGAFNKSITVTSNAEESRKILRIKGVVVAKEDNK
;
A
#
# COMPACT_ATOMS: atom_id res chain seq x y z
N MET A 1 -23.84 -10.38 89.44
CA MET A 1 -22.81 -9.40 89.74
C MET A 1 -21.58 -9.68 88.92
N ASN A 2 -21.12 -8.68 88.31
CA ASN A 2 -19.96 -8.55 87.40
C ASN A 2 -20.18 -8.89 85.95
N LEU A 3 -20.55 -7.83 85.37
CA LEU A 3 -20.60 -7.58 83.97
C LEU A 3 -19.19 -7.35 83.46
N THR A 4 -18.61 -8.29 82.80
CA THR A 4 -17.39 -8.05 82.01
C THR A 4 -17.78 -7.86 80.56
N PHE A 5 -17.81 -6.63 80.20
CA PHE A 5 -18.08 -6.15 78.88
C PHE A 5 -16.79 -6.35 78.05
N ASN A 6 -16.78 -7.38 77.22
CA ASN A 6 -15.64 -7.60 76.36
C ASN A 6 -15.93 -6.96 75.01
N ILE A 7 -15.37 -5.77 74.85
CA ILE A 7 -15.43 -4.99 73.65
C ILE A 7 -14.40 -5.56 72.69
N ILE A 8 -14.80 -6.46 71.84
CA ILE A 8 -14.00 -6.85 70.70
C ILE A 8 -14.15 -5.78 69.65
N SER A 9 -13.20 -4.87 69.67
CA SER A 9 -13.00 -3.88 68.58
C SER A 9 -12.62 -4.61 67.31
N ALA A 10 -13.59 -4.79 66.45
CA ALA A 10 -13.31 -5.26 65.08
C ALA A 10 -12.67 -4.09 64.31
N PHE A 11 -11.34 -4.12 64.20
CA PHE A 11 -10.63 -3.29 63.27
C PHE A 11 -10.88 -3.81 61.88
N LEU A 12 -11.87 -3.19 61.22
CA LEU A 12 -12.11 -3.40 59.81
C LEU A 12 -11.03 -2.56 59.07
N ILE A 13 -9.95 -3.24 58.75
CA ILE A 13 -8.91 -2.72 57.88
C ILE A 13 -9.51 -2.75 56.45
N PHE A 14 -10.11 -1.64 56.09
CA PHE A 14 -10.47 -1.40 54.71
C PHE A 14 -9.22 -1.16 53.89
N ALA A 15 -8.65 -2.25 53.38
CA ALA A 15 -7.55 -2.18 52.42
C ALA A 15 -8.12 -1.56 51.14
N LEU A 16 -7.94 -0.24 51.02
CA LEU A 16 -8.17 0.50 49.79
C LEU A 16 -7.11 0.01 48.78
N SER A 17 -7.45 -1.00 48.00
CA SER A 17 -6.66 -1.43 46.86
C SER A 17 -6.72 -0.29 45.83
N ILE A 18 -5.68 0.51 45.83
CA ILE A 18 -5.40 1.45 44.76
C ILE A 18 -5.10 0.58 43.53
N GLN A 19 -6.08 0.41 42.70
CA GLN A 19 -5.86 -0.09 41.36
C GLN A 19 -5.11 1.01 40.63
N VAL A 20 -3.83 0.83 40.49
CA VAL A 20 -3.04 1.59 39.56
C VAL A 20 -3.51 1.13 38.19
N ASP A 21 -4.45 1.89 37.61
CA ASP A 21 -4.69 1.82 36.19
C ASP A 21 -3.36 2.09 35.53
N SER A 22 -2.78 1.02 35.01
CA SER A 22 -1.66 1.12 34.08
C SER A 22 -2.20 1.92 32.91
N ASN A 23 -1.97 3.21 32.95
CA ASN A 23 -2.15 4.11 31.86
C ASN A 23 -1.35 3.52 30.70
N GLN A 24 -2.03 2.72 29.87
CA GLN A 24 -1.52 2.35 28.58
C GLN A 24 -1.29 3.68 27.87
N ALA A 25 -0.02 4.06 27.79
CA ALA A 25 0.38 5.08 26.86
C ALA A 25 -0.14 4.61 25.50
N GLU A 26 -1.31 5.08 25.13
CA GLU A 26 -1.80 4.98 23.76
C GLU A 26 -0.68 5.54 22.91
N LYS A 27 0.02 4.62 22.26
CA LYS A 27 0.91 4.94 21.18
C LYS A 27 0.02 5.64 20.15
N ASN A 28 0.03 6.94 20.19
CA ASN A 28 -0.69 7.78 19.24
C ASN A 28 0.04 7.64 17.89
N SER A 29 -0.04 6.44 17.30
CA SER A 29 0.45 6.19 15.96
C SER A 29 -0.57 6.82 15.03
N VAL A 30 -0.17 7.89 14.39
CA VAL A 30 -0.96 8.46 13.30
C VAL A 30 -1.15 7.36 12.25
N ALA A 31 -2.40 7.02 11.97
CA ALA A 31 -2.71 6.04 10.95
C ALA A 31 -2.22 6.56 9.58
N VAL A 32 -1.44 5.76 8.87
CA VAL A 32 -0.88 6.11 7.57
C VAL A 32 -1.16 5.02 6.54
N ALA A 33 -1.43 5.43 5.31
CA ALA A 33 -1.52 4.51 4.19
C ALA A 33 -0.11 4.08 3.75
N LYS A 34 0.05 2.84 3.30
CA LYS A 34 1.31 2.31 2.80
C LYS A 34 1.10 1.60 1.47
N LEU A 35 1.76 2.09 0.43
CA LEU A 35 1.67 1.56 -0.92
C LEU A 35 2.81 0.56 -1.18
N THR A 36 2.48 -0.72 -1.26
CA THR A 36 3.43 -1.79 -1.53
C THR A 36 3.09 -2.47 -2.85
N PHE A 37 4.00 -2.42 -3.82
CA PHE A 37 3.87 -3.11 -5.10
C PHE A 37 4.44 -4.54 -5.01
N GLU A 38 3.83 -5.49 -5.71
CA GLU A 38 4.38 -6.84 -5.89
C GLU A 38 5.69 -6.80 -6.68
N THR A 39 5.78 -5.91 -7.66
CA THR A 39 6.99 -5.58 -8.41
C THR A 39 6.94 -4.12 -8.84
N ASP A 40 8.09 -3.47 -8.90
CA ASP A 40 8.23 -2.10 -9.41
C ASP A 40 8.68 -2.06 -10.89
N THR A 41 9.06 -3.22 -11.44
CA THR A 41 9.57 -3.32 -12.81
C THR A 41 8.94 -4.50 -13.53
N ILE A 42 8.38 -4.26 -14.71
CA ILE A 42 7.88 -5.30 -15.61
C ILE A 42 8.75 -5.33 -16.85
N ASP A 43 9.34 -6.49 -17.11
CA ASP A 43 10.09 -6.78 -18.34
C ASP A 43 9.17 -7.47 -19.35
N TYR A 44 8.96 -6.84 -20.49
CA TYR A 44 8.17 -7.39 -21.60
C TYR A 44 8.96 -8.46 -22.37
N GLY A 45 10.29 -8.52 -22.16
CA GLY A 45 11.14 -9.34 -22.99
C GLY A 45 11.17 -8.82 -24.43
N THR A 46 11.21 -9.75 -25.37
CA THR A 46 11.09 -9.47 -26.81
C THR A 46 9.65 -9.72 -27.24
N ILE A 47 8.99 -8.70 -27.77
CA ILE A 47 7.62 -8.76 -28.26
C ILE A 47 7.55 -8.31 -29.71
N GLU A 48 6.59 -8.84 -30.46
CA GLU A 48 6.38 -8.44 -31.85
C GLU A 48 5.68 -7.08 -31.96
N GLN A 49 5.93 -6.41 -33.07
CA GLN A 49 5.22 -5.18 -33.41
C GLN A 49 3.71 -5.44 -33.50
N ASN A 50 2.93 -4.52 -32.92
CA ASN A 50 1.48 -4.60 -32.77
C ASN A 50 0.98 -5.68 -31.78
N ALA A 51 1.87 -6.32 -31.01
CA ALA A 51 1.46 -7.20 -29.91
C ALA A 51 0.78 -6.42 -28.79
N ASP A 52 0.09 -7.14 -27.90
CA ASP A 52 -0.53 -6.53 -26.73
C ASP A 52 0.53 -5.93 -25.80
N GLY A 53 0.51 -4.60 -25.71
CA GLY A 53 1.40 -3.82 -24.87
C GLY A 53 0.90 -3.59 -23.45
N LYS A 54 -0.23 -4.15 -23.04
CA LYS A 54 -0.80 -3.95 -21.71
C LYS A 54 -0.13 -4.85 -20.66
N ARG A 55 0.14 -4.28 -19.49
CA ARG A 55 0.61 -4.97 -18.30
C ARG A 55 -0.02 -4.36 -17.07
N VAL A 56 -0.04 -5.10 -15.98
CA VAL A 56 -0.66 -4.69 -14.73
C VAL A 56 0.35 -4.76 -13.59
N PHE A 57 0.50 -3.65 -12.88
CA PHE A 57 1.17 -3.60 -11.58
C PHE A 57 0.12 -3.78 -10.50
N LYS A 58 0.28 -4.80 -9.67
CA LYS A 58 -0.56 -5.02 -8.49
C LYS A 58 0.09 -4.42 -7.27
N PHE A 59 -0.73 -3.87 -6.39
CA PHE A 59 -0.28 -3.31 -5.12
C PHE A 59 -1.27 -3.61 -4.00
N THR A 60 -0.80 -3.51 -2.76
CA THR A 60 -1.60 -3.66 -1.55
C THR A 60 -1.41 -2.44 -0.66
N ASN A 61 -2.45 -2.04 0.04
CA ASN A 61 -2.35 -1.09 1.12
C ASN A 61 -1.96 -1.82 2.41
N ASP A 62 -0.68 -1.83 2.73
CA ASP A 62 -0.11 -2.42 3.95
C ASP A 62 -0.10 -1.45 5.14
N GLY A 63 -0.82 -0.34 5.04
CA GLY A 63 -0.95 0.66 6.09
C GLY A 63 -2.21 0.50 6.93
N ASP A 64 -2.44 1.48 7.80
CA ASP A 64 -3.57 1.53 8.74
C ASP A 64 -4.65 2.53 8.31
N ALA A 65 -4.40 3.33 7.28
CA ALA A 65 -5.33 4.32 6.74
C ALA A 65 -5.69 4.02 5.28
N PRO A 66 -6.84 4.48 4.78
CA PRO A 66 -7.21 4.34 3.37
C PRO A 66 -6.15 4.96 2.45
N LEU A 67 -5.76 4.20 1.42
CA LEU A 67 -4.80 4.60 0.39
C LEU A 67 -5.55 5.19 -0.81
N VAL A 68 -5.15 6.37 -1.23
CA VAL A 68 -5.68 7.04 -2.43
C VAL A 68 -4.54 7.32 -3.41
N ILE A 69 -4.65 6.75 -4.62
CA ILE A 69 -3.78 7.12 -5.73
C ILE A 69 -4.31 8.43 -6.32
N THR A 70 -3.51 9.48 -6.26
CA THR A 70 -3.92 10.81 -6.72
C THR A 70 -3.50 11.09 -8.15
N ASN A 71 -2.41 10.49 -8.60
CA ASN A 71 -1.92 10.66 -9.96
C ASN A 71 -1.04 9.49 -10.41
N VAL A 72 -1.12 9.16 -11.69
CA VAL A 72 -0.21 8.20 -12.35
C VAL A 72 0.25 8.82 -13.66
N ARG A 73 1.55 9.14 -13.75
CA ARG A 73 2.11 9.87 -14.88
C ARG A 73 3.23 9.08 -15.56
N PRO A 74 3.02 8.61 -16.80
CA PRO A 74 4.07 8.05 -17.64
C PRO A 74 5.11 9.11 -18.05
N SER A 75 6.36 8.66 -18.29
CA SER A 75 7.46 9.52 -18.72
C SER A 75 7.36 9.97 -20.18
N CYS A 76 6.51 9.32 -21.00
CA CYS A 76 6.29 9.69 -22.40
C CYS A 76 4.83 9.45 -22.83
N GLY A 77 4.41 10.08 -23.92
CA GLY A 77 3.10 9.85 -24.56
C GLY A 77 2.96 8.47 -25.25
N CYS A 78 4.05 7.70 -25.34
CA CYS A 78 4.05 6.32 -25.85
C CYS A 78 3.60 5.28 -24.82
N THR A 79 3.32 5.70 -23.60
CA THR A 79 2.83 4.90 -22.49
C THR A 79 1.58 5.54 -21.94
N VAL A 80 0.52 4.76 -21.77
CA VAL A 80 -0.71 5.18 -21.11
C VAL A 80 -0.87 4.42 -19.81
N ALA A 81 -1.51 5.04 -18.82
CA ALA A 81 -1.76 4.40 -17.55
C ALA A 81 -3.21 4.62 -17.10
N ASN A 82 -3.79 3.59 -16.54
CA ASN A 82 -5.09 3.62 -15.88
C ASN A 82 -4.96 3.00 -14.48
N TYR A 83 -5.74 3.44 -13.52
CA TYR A 83 -5.60 3.01 -12.13
C TYR A 83 -6.91 3.08 -11.36
N THR A 84 -6.98 2.33 -10.26
CA THR A 84 -8.07 2.37 -9.30
C THR A 84 -8.12 3.74 -8.62
N LYS A 85 -9.24 4.45 -8.77
CA LYS A 85 -9.44 5.81 -8.22
C LYS A 85 -10.14 5.80 -6.86
N GLU A 86 -10.83 4.73 -6.53
CA GLU A 86 -11.48 4.54 -5.26
C GLU A 86 -10.43 4.34 -4.15
N PRO A 87 -10.71 4.80 -2.92
CA PRO A 87 -9.85 4.53 -1.77
C PRO A 87 -9.68 3.02 -1.53
N ILE A 88 -8.44 2.58 -1.38
CA ILE A 88 -8.07 1.20 -1.07
C ILE A 88 -7.95 1.08 0.45
N GLN A 89 -8.81 0.27 1.08
CA GLN A 89 -8.80 0.10 2.53
C GLN A 89 -7.55 -0.66 3.01
N PRO A 90 -7.16 -0.54 4.29
CA PRO A 90 -6.10 -1.35 4.85
C PRO A 90 -6.25 -2.84 4.55
N GLY A 91 -5.20 -3.47 4.01
CA GLY A 91 -5.19 -4.87 3.60
C GLY A 91 -5.81 -5.17 2.24
N GLU A 92 -6.46 -4.21 1.60
CA GLU A 92 -7.00 -4.36 0.25
C GLU A 92 -5.94 -4.13 -0.83
N SER A 93 -6.19 -4.68 -2.00
CA SER A 93 -5.32 -4.56 -3.17
C SER A 93 -5.98 -3.74 -4.27
N GLY A 94 -5.13 -3.09 -5.07
CA GLY A 94 -5.51 -2.37 -6.27
C GLY A 94 -4.56 -2.67 -7.42
N GLN A 95 -4.78 -2.01 -8.54
CA GLN A 95 -3.95 -2.22 -9.72
C GLN A 95 -3.74 -0.94 -10.51
N ILE A 96 -2.61 -0.91 -11.21
CA ILE A 96 -2.29 0.09 -12.23
C ILE A 96 -2.06 -0.64 -13.53
N GLU A 97 -2.93 -0.42 -14.50
CA GLU A 97 -2.76 -0.92 -15.87
C GLU A 97 -1.90 0.07 -16.65
N VAL A 98 -0.85 -0.42 -17.29
CA VAL A 98 0.00 0.36 -18.17
C VAL A 98 0.00 -0.27 -19.56
N GLY A 99 -0.01 0.58 -20.59
CA GLY A 99 0.05 0.14 -21.98
C GLY A 99 1.20 0.83 -22.70
N TYR A 100 2.05 0.07 -23.37
CA TYR A 100 3.10 0.58 -24.25
C TYR A 100 2.69 0.53 -25.71
N ASP A 101 3.03 1.55 -26.48
CA ASP A 101 2.76 1.59 -27.92
C ASP A 101 3.73 0.67 -28.68
N THR A 102 3.30 -0.57 -28.90
CA THR A 102 4.06 -1.62 -29.58
C THR A 102 4.19 -1.44 -31.09
N LYS A 103 3.64 -0.37 -31.68
CA LYS A 103 3.95 0.02 -33.04
C LYS A 103 5.37 0.53 -33.21
N ARG A 104 5.99 0.98 -32.10
CA ARG A 104 7.36 1.49 -32.07
C ARG A 104 8.35 0.37 -31.96
N LEU A 105 9.14 0.17 -33.01
CA LEU A 105 10.23 -0.80 -33.00
C LEU A 105 11.40 -0.36 -32.13
N GLY A 106 12.12 -1.32 -31.56
CA GLY A 106 13.33 -1.13 -30.80
C GLY A 106 13.15 -1.31 -29.30
N ALA A 107 14.25 -1.13 -28.59
CA ALA A 107 14.27 -1.23 -27.13
C ALA A 107 13.56 -0.03 -26.47
N PHE A 108 12.87 -0.32 -25.37
CA PHE A 108 12.25 0.71 -24.53
C PHE A 108 12.53 0.48 -23.04
N ASN A 109 12.61 1.57 -22.31
CA ASN A 109 12.68 1.62 -20.86
C ASN A 109 11.98 2.91 -20.43
N LYS A 110 10.78 2.77 -19.85
CA LYS A 110 9.90 3.87 -19.48
C LYS A 110 9.59 3.84 -18.01
N SER A 111 9.52 4.99 -17.38
CA SER A 111 9.09 5.14 -15.99
C SER A 111 7.67 5.66 -15.91
N ILE A 112 6.98 5.25 -14.86
CA ILE A 112 5.65 5.71 -14.48
C ILE A 112 5.74 6.21 -13.04
N THR A 113 5.44 7.48 -12.82
CA THR A 113 5.41 8.07 -11.48
C THR A 113 4.01 7.91 -10.92
N VAL A 114 3.91 7.24 -9.78
CA VAL A 114 2.68 7.07 -9.00
C VAL A 114 2.75 8.02 -7.82
N THR A 115 1.72 8.83 -7.64
CA THR A 115 1.56 9.74 -6.50
C THR A 115 0.36 9.32 -5.67
N SER A 116 0.49 9.28 -4.36
CA SER A 116 -0.54 8.86 -3.43
C SER A 116 -0.45 9.58 -2.09
N ASN A 117 -1.41 9.34 -1.20
CA ASN A 117 -1.38 9.79 0.19
C ASN A 117 -0.61 8.83 1.12
N ALA A 118 0.13 7.86 0.58
CA ALA A 118 0.93 6.94 1.37
C ALA A 118 2.10 7.64 2.08
N GLU A 119 2.67 6.97 3.10
CA GLU A 119 3.88 7.42 3.81
C GLU A 119 4.98 7.83 2.83
N GLU A 120 5.25 7.00 1.84
CA GLU A 120 6.04 7.38 0.67
C GLU A 120 5.09 7.86 -0.43
N SER A 121 4.91 9.17 -0.54
CA SER A 121 3.93 9.80 -1.42
C SER A 121 4.20 9.59 -2.92
N ARG A 122 5.40 9.13 -3.28
CA ARG A 122 5.84 8.99 -4.65
C ARG A 122 6.57 7.67 -4.89
N LYS A 123 6.04 6.84 -5.80
CA LYS A 123 6.67 5.60 -6.27
C LYS A 123 6.96 5.68 -7.75
N ILE A 124 8.05 5.06 -8.18
CA ILE A 124 8.42 4.98 -9.59
C ILE A 124 8.36 3.52 -10.04
N LEU A 125 7.50 3.25 -11.01
CA LEU A 125 7.41 1.96 -11.69
C LEU A 125 8.17 2.04 -13.01
N ARG A 126 8.62 0.88 -13.51
CA ARG A 126 9.34 0.79 -14.79
C ARG A 126 8.76 -0.30 -15.66
N ILE A 127 8.73 -0.03 -16.95
CA ILE A 127 8.49 -1.03 -17.99
C ILE A 127 9.66 -1.00 -18.97
N LYS A 128 10.09 -2.17 -19.38
CA LYS A 128 11.19 -2.31 -20.35
C LYS A 128 10.95 -3.50 -21.27
N GLY A 129 11.61 -3.49 -22.41
CA GLY A 129 11.51 -4.59 -23.38
C GLY A 129 12.08 -4.17 -24.73
N VAL A 130 11.90 -5.05 -25.71
CA VAL A 130 12.30 -4.83 -27.11
C VAL A 130 11.14 -5.20 -28.01
N VAL A 131 10.75 -4.28 -28.89
CA VAL A 131 9.76 -4.55 -29.94
C VAL A 131 10.52 -4.86 -31.23
N VAL A 132 10.25 -6.05 -31.78
CA VAL A 132 10.82 -6.50 -33.07
C VAL A 132 9.76 -6.49 -34.17
N ALA A 133 10.20 -6.38 -35.41
CA ALA A 133 9.28 -6.48 -36.54
C ALA A 133 8.61 -7.86 -36.54
N LYS A 134 7.34 -7.90 -36.89
CA LYS A 134 6.65 -9.17 -37.11
C LYS A 134 7.22 -9.83 -38.37
N GLU A 135 7.68 -11.08 -38.24
CA GLU A 135 8.08 -11.85 -39.41
C GLU A 135 6.83 -12.24 -40.18
N ASP A 136 6.70 -11.69 -41.40
CA ASP A 136 5.71 -12.19 -42.36
C ASP A 136 6.19 -13.53 -42.88
N ASN A 137 5.66 -14.65 -42.34
CA ASN A 137 5.82 -15.97 -42.93
C ASN A 137 5.14 -15.97 -44.30
N LYS A 138 5.96 -15.79 -45.33
CA LYS A 138 5.57 -15.87 -46.74
C LYS A 138 5.55 -17.29 -47.20
#